data_2430a01b4d0bae3a3cea4597521a5f06
#
_entry.id   2430a01b4d0bae3a3cea4597521a5f06
#
_cell.length_a   1.000
_cell.length_b   1.000
_cell.length_c   1.000
_cell.angle_alpha   90.00
_cell.angle_beta   90.00
_cell.angle_gamma   90.00
#
_symmetry.space_group_name_H-M   'P 1'
#
loop_
_entity.id
_entity.type
_entity.pdbx_description
1 polymer ?
#
loop_
_entity_poly.entity_id
_entity_poly.type
_entity_poly.pdbx_seq_one_letter_code
_entity_poly.pdbx_strand_id
1 'polypeptide(L)'
;MNALVYRDWLSDGSTVTEVKADRDLREWLSPDATWKNPVLLLDTSQFGGWNTARDKSRCNPLSAFLVAQTVRQMLRIGRPKVRDGQPRILAISPYRPHARLLQVLLRDYGLDDDAVSSTVHSFQGSEADVVILDLVGP
;
A
#
# COMPACT_ATOMS: atom_id res chain seq x y z
N MET A 1 12.07 4.76 -16.09
CA MET A 1 11.25 5.96 -16.39
C MET A 1 12.09 7.19 -16.71
N ASN A 2 13.23 7.43 -15.99
CA ASN A 2 14.10 8.59 -16.24
C ASN A 2 14.59 8.66 -17.70
N ALA A 3 15.11 7.57 -18.26
CA ALA A 3 15.62 7.54 -19.64
C ALA A 3 14.55 7.83 -20.72
N LEU A 4 13.29 7.40 -20.48
CA LEU A 4 12.21 7.53 -21.45
C LEU A 4 11.51 8.89 -21.40
N VAL A 5 11.35 9.47 -20.24
CA VAL A 5 10.55 10.69 -20.03
C VAL A 5 11.46 11.91 -19.81
N TYR A 6 12.49 11.76 -19.01
CA TYR A 6 13.32 12.87 -18.55
C TYR A 6 14.72 12.88 -19.19
N ARG A 7 15.01 11.92 -20.10
CA ARG A 7 16.30 11.84 -20.83
C ARG A 7 17.51 11.92 -19.90
N ASP A 8 17.42 11.24 -18.74
CA ASP A 8 18.44 11.21 -17.68
C ASP A 8 18.77 12.58 -17.04
N TRP A 9 17.86 13.56 -17.17
CA TRP A 9 18.03 14.88 -16.54
C TRP A 9 17.71 14.88 -15.05
N LEU A 10 16.99 13.84 -14.56
CA LEU A 10 16.74 13.69 -13.14
C LEU A 10 17.85 12.84 -12.51
N SER A 11 18.46 13.39 -11.48
CA SER A 11 19.36 12.64 -10.60
C SER A 11 18.77 12.59 -9.20
N ASP A 12 19.00 11.49 -8.52
CA ASP A 12 18.63 11.38 -7.11
C ASP A 12 19.49 12.37 -6.29
N GLY A 13 18.86 13.05 -5.33
CA GLY A 13 19.59 13.85 -4.36
C GLY A 13 20.53 12.97 -3.54
N SER A 14 21.64 13.49 -3.07
CA SER A 14 22.62 12.74 -2.27
C SER A 14 22.02 12.06 -1.03
N THR A 15 20.96 12.64 -0.47
CA THR A 15 20.22 12.07 0.66
C THR A 15 19.36 10.87 0.30
N VAL A 16 18.93 10.73 -0.95
CA VAL A 16 18.05 9.62 -1.40
C VAL A 16 18.83 8.31 -1.53
N THR A 17 20.09 8.38 -1.95
CA THR A 17 20.96 7.21 -2.07
C THR A 17 21.35 6.60 -0.71
N GLU A 18 21.23 7.37 0.37
CA GLU A 18 21.56 6.95 1.73
C GLU A 18 20.32 6.46 2.51
N VAL A 19 19.12 6.72 2.01
CA VAL A 19 17.88 6.27 2.66
C VAL A 19 17.74 4.75 2.52
N LYS A 20 17.94 4.06 3.62
CA LYS A 20 17.64 2.63 3.76
C LYS A 20 16.30 2.47 4.43
N ALA A 21 15.51 1.50 4.00
CA ALA A 21 14.31 1.12 4.73
C ALA A 21 14.69 0.76 6.19
N ASP A 22 14.00 1.34 7.17
CA ASP A 22 14.27 1.12 8.59
C ASP A 22 14.10 -0.35 9.00
N ARG A 23 13.36 -1.10 8.23
CA ARG A 23 13.18 -2.56 8.37
C ARG A 23 13.08 -3.22 7.01
N ASP A 24 13.57 -4.44 6.93
CA ASP A 24 13.34 -5.31 5.78
C ASP A 24 11.83 -5.70 5.76
N LEU A 25 11.16 -5.49 4.63
CA LEU A 25 9.77 -5.94 4.41
C LEU A 25 9.58 -7.43 4.74
N ARG A 26 10.64 -8.22 4.69
CA ARG A 26 10.67 -9.64 5.07
C ARG A 26 10.28 -9.85 6.53
N GLU A 27 10.76 -8.99 7.43
CA GLU A 27 10.44 -9.08 8.85
C GLU A 27 8.96 -8.80 9.13
N TRP A 28 8.27 -8.10 8.21
CA TRP A 28 6.88 -7.72 8.37
C TRP A 28 5.88 -8.70 7.81
N LEU A 29 6.27 -9.48 6.81
CA LEU A 29 5.35 -10.37 6.11
C LEU A 29 5.48 -11.82 6.54
N SER A 30 6.66 -12.26 6.86
CA SER A 30 6.92 -13.55 7.50
C SER A 30 8.39 -13.63 7.92
N PRO A 31 8.73 -14.09 9.12
CA PRO A 31 10.12 -14.38 9.52
C PRO A 31 10.82 -15.38 8.59
N ASP A 32 10.03 -16.26 7.96
CA ASP A 32 10.51 -17.30 7.05
C ASP A 32 10.48 -16.88 5.57
N ALA A 33 10.07 -15.64 5.26
CA ALA A 33 9.96 -15.19 3.88
C ALA A 33 11.35 -14.99 3.26
N THR A 34 11.62 -15.73 2.21
CA THR A 34 12.88 -15.67 1.43
C THR A 34 12.90 -14.50 0.42
N TRP A 35 12.08 -13.48 0.64
CA TRP A 35 11.92 -12.37 -0.31
C TRP A 35 13.09 -11.40 -0.22
N LYS A 36 13.71 -11.16 -1.36
CA LYS A 36 14.86 -10.27 -1.48
C LYS A 36 14.52 -8.87 -1.99
N ASN A 37 13.28 -8.64 -2.41
CA ASN A 37 12.87 -7.40 -3.05
C ASN A 37 11.99 -6.54 -2.13
N PRO A 38 12.16 -5.22 -2.14
CA PRO A 38 11.29 -4.29 -1.40
C PRO A 38 9.88 -4.18 -2.00
N VAL A 39 9.63 -4.81 -3.14
CA VAL A 39 8.33 -4.82 -3.83
C VAL A 39 7.78 -6.23 -3.85
N LEU A 40 6.55 -6.38 -3.36
CA LEU A 40 5.79 -7.63 -3.40
C LEU A 40 4.59 -7.45 -4.31
N LEU A 41 4.40 -8.38 -5.24
CA LEU A 41 3.17 -8.51 -6.01
C LEU A 41 2.32 -9.64 -5.43
N LEU A 42 1.10 -9.31 -5.02
CA LEU A 42 0.09 -10.28 -4.61
C LEU A 42 -0.89 -10.49 -5.76
N ASP A 43 -0.78 -11.61 -6.46
CA ASP A 43 -1.71 -11.97 -7.54
C ASP A 43 -2.97 -12.62 -6.97
N THR A 44 -4.11 -11.94 -7.11
CA THR A 44 -5.42 -12.40 -6.65
C THR A 44 -6.31 -12.88 -7.78
N SER A 45 -5.79 -13.01 -9.00
CA SER A 45 -6.58 -13.35 -10.20
C SER A 45 -7.33 -14.69 -10.10
N GLN A 46 -6.79 -15.63 -9.32
CA GLN A 46 -7.39 -16.96 -9.15
C GLN A 46 -8.61 -16.99 -8.20
N PHE A 47 -8.87 -15.91 -7.44
CA PHE A 47 -9.98 -15.91 -6.48
C PHE A 47 -11.34 -15.52 -7.10
N GLY A 48 -11.39 -15.30 -8.41
CA GLY A 48 -12.59 -14.87 -9.11
C GLY A 48 -12.94 -13.39 -8.87
N GLY A 49 -13.69 -12.82 -9.81
CA GLY A 49 -14.04 -11.40 -9.74
C GLY A 49 -15.23 -11.14 -8.82
N TRP A 50 -15.01 -10.51 -7.69
CA TRP A 50 -16.06 -9.92 -6.86
C TRP A 50 -16.21 -8.41 -7.15
N ASN A 51 -15.97 -8.05 -8.41
CA ASN A 51 -16.03 -6.66 -8.83
C ASN A 51 -17.46 -6.16 -8.95
N THR A 52 -17.76 -5.08 -8.27
CA THR A 52 -18.92 -4.27 -8.58
C THR A 52 -18.46 -3.05 -9.37
N ALA A 53 -18.98 -2.88 -10.57
CA ALA A 53 -18.75 -1.69 -11.38
C ALA A 53 -20.03 -0.85 -11.40
N ARG A 54 -19.95 0.38 -10.94
CA ARG A 54 -21.01 1.37 -11.08
C ARG A 54 -20.39 2.69 -11.58
N ASP A 55 -20.94 3.24 -12.66
CA ASP A 55 -20.55 4.55 -13.18
C ASP A 55 -19.03 4.72 -13.40
N LYS A 56 -18.39 3.75 -14.06
CA LYS A 56 -16.94 3.70 -14.30
C LYS A 56 -16.08 3.58 -13.04
N SER A 57 -16.68 3.35 -11.89
CA SER A 57 -15.99 3.15 -10.63
C SER A 57 -16.04 1.67 -10.24
N ARG A 58 -14.94 1.16 -9.70
CA ARG A 58 -14.81 -0.25 -9.32
C ARG A 58 -14.65 -0.39 -7.81
N CYS A 59 -15.15 -1.51 -7.29
CA CYS A 59 -14.96 -1.91 -5.92
C CYS A 59 -14.87 -3.44 -5.87
N ASN A 60 -13.89 -3.96 -5.17
CA ASN A 60 -13.72 -5.39 -4.95
C ASN A 60 -13.63 -5.67 -3.44
N PRO A 61 -14.70 -6.16 -2.80
CA PRO A 61 -14.71 -6.42 -1.36
C PRO A 61 -13.67 -7.44 -0.92
N LEU A 62 -13.37 -8.45 -1.76
CA LEU A 62 -12.35 -9.45 -1.43
C LEU A 62 -10.95 -8.83 -1.40
N SER A 63 -10.61 -8.04 -2.41
CA SER A 63 -9.33 -7.33 -2.47
C SER A 63 -9.18 -6.40 -1.26
N ALA A 64 -10.22 -5.60 -0.94
CA ALA A 64 -10.22 -4.74 0.24
C ALA A 64 -10.02 -5.51 1.55
N PHE A 65 -10.68 -6.65 1.69
CA PHE A 65 -10.49 -7.51 2.85
C PHE A 65 -9.06 -8.06 2.96
N LEU A 66 -8.49 -8.52 1.84
CA LEU A 66 -7.10 -9.01 1.79
C LEU A 66 -6.10 -7.92 2.17
N VAL A 67 -6.28 -6.69 1.67
CA VAL A 67 -5.44 -5.55 2.06
C VAL A 67 -5.56 -5.28 3.56
N ALA A 68 -6.76 -5.23 4.11
CA ALA A 68 -6.96 -5.00 5.55
C ALA A 68 -6.33 -6.11 6.41
N GLN A 69 -6.43 -7.38 5.98
CA GLN A 69 -5.76 -8.49 6.66
C GLN A 69 -4.23 -8.40 6.56
N THR A 70 -3.70 -7.97 5.42
CA THR A 70 -2.26 -7.75 5.23
C THR A 70 -1.75 -6.67 6.19
N VAL A 71 -2.45 -5.53 6.27
CA VAL A 71 -2.13 -4.45 7.23
C VAL A 71 -2.16 -4.99 8.66
N ARG A 72 -3.21 -5.71 9.03
CA ARG A 72 -3.34 -6.31 10.36
C ARG A 72 -2.19 -7.25 10.69
N GLN A 73 -1.79 -8.08 9.72
CA GLN A 73 -0.66 -9.01 9.88
C GLN A 73 0.66 -8.27 10.06
N MET A 74 0.92 -7.24 9.25
CA MET A 74 2.11 -6.40 9.37
C MET A 74 2.22 -5.77 10.76
N LEU A 75 1.14 -5.19 11.26
CA LEU A 75 1.12 -4.55 12.56
C LEU A 75 1.23 -5.52 13.75
N ARG A 76 0.87 -6.79 13.58
CA ARG A 76 1.08 -7.86 14.57
C ARG A 76 2.55 -8.25 14.69
N ILE A 77 3.27 -8.29 13.58
CA ILE A 77 4.69 -8.67 13.54
C ILE A 77 5.55 -7.53 14.08
N GLY A 78 5.17 -6.30 13.85
CA GLY A 78 5.86 -5.14 14.38
C GLY A 78 5.28 -3.84 13.89
N ARG A 79 5.15 -2.87 14.77
CA ARG A 79 4.69 -1.53 14.38
C ARG A 79 5.86 -0.74 13.80
N PRO A 80 5.72 -0.14 12.60
CA PRO A 80 6.71 0.79 12.08
C PRO A 80 6.93 1.95 13.05
N LYS A 81 8.11 2.56 13.01
CA LYS A 81 8.37 3.77 13.78
C LYS A 81 7.50 4.91 13.26
N VAL A 82 6.87 5.65 14.18
CA VAL A 82 6.09 6.84 13.80
C VAL A 82 7.06 7.91 13.30
N ARG A 83 6.83 8.41 12.11
CA ARG A 83 7.31 9.74 11.71
C ARG A 83 6.21 10.74 12.05
N ASP A 84 6.56 11.81 12.75
CA ASP A 84 5.59 12.80 13.27
C ASP A 84 4.55 13.19 12.20
N GLY A 85 3.28 12.86 12.47
CA GLY A 85 2.14 13.26 11.65
C GLY A 85 1.92 12.48 10.35
N GLN A 86 2.75 11.46 10.04
CA GLN A 86 2.57 10.66 8.82
C GLN A 86 1.99 9.27 9.14
N PRO A 87 1.06 8.75 8.32
CA PRO A 87 0.59 7.39 8.48
C PRO A 87 1.74 6.40 8.21
N ARG A 88 1.74 5.29 8.93
CA ARG A 88 2.77 4.25 8.77
C ARG A 88 2.57 3.44 7.50
N ILE A 89 1.32 3.18 7.17
CA ILE A 89 0.90 2.38 6.02
C ILE A 89 -0.10 3.17 5.20
N LEU A 90 0.17 3.31 3.91
CA LEU A 90 -0.76 3.88 2.94
C LEU A 90 -1.37 2.77 2.08
N ALA A 91 -2.69 2.60 2.14
CA ALA A 91 -3.43 1.75 1.22
C ALA A 91 -4.05 2.62 0.12
N ILE A 92 -3.50 2.54 -1.08
CA ILE A 92 -3.88 3.41 -2.21
C ILE A 92 -4.68 2.62 -3.23
N SER A 93 -5.81 3.18 -3.67
CA SER A 93 -6.57 2.64 -4.79
C SER A 93 -6.92 3.72 -5.81
N PRO A 94 -6.97 3.40 -7.11
CA PRO A 94 -7.41 4.35 -8.13
C PRO A 94 -8.91 4.68 -8.04
N TYR A 95 -9.70 3.88 -7.32
CA TYR A 95 -11.16 4.00 -7.27
C TYR A 95 -11.64 4.49 -5.90
N ARG A 96 -12.32 5.64 -5.88
CA ARG A 96 -12.84 6.26 -4.65
C ARG A 96 -13.76 5.34 -3.81
N PRO A 97 -14.72 4.59 -4.38
CA PRO A 97 -15.55 3.68 -3.59
C PRO A 97 -14.73 2.57 -2.92
N HIS A 98 -13.72 2.05 -3.61
CA HIS A 98 -12.83 1.04 -3.06
C HIS A 98 -11.96 1.58 -1.92
N ALA A 99 -11.37 2.76 -2.10
CA ALA A 99 -10.61 3.42 -1.04
C ALA A 99 -11.47 3.71 0.21
N ARG A 100 -12.75 4.09 0.03
CA ARG A 100 -13.69 4.25 1.14
C ARG A 100 -13.98 2.93 1.86
N LEU A 101 -14.18 1.85 1.12
CA LEU A 101 -14.38 0.52 1.69
C LEU A 101 -13.16 0.09 2.51
N LEU A 102 -11.96 0.27 1.97
CA LEU A 102 -10.71 0.01 2.69
C LEU A 102 -10.64 0.82 3.99
N GLN A 103 -10.94 2.11 3.95
CA GLN A 103 -10.91 2.96 5.15
C GLN A 103 -11.91 2.50 6.21
N VAL A 104 -13.10 2.05 5.80
CA VAL A 104 -14.10 1.46 6.73
C VAL A 104 -13.54 0.19 7.36
N LEU A 105 -12.99 -0.72 6.57
CA LEU A 105 -12.41 -1.97 7.08
C LEU A 105 -11.23 -1.72 8.04
N LEU A 106 -10.35 -0.78 7.72
CA LEU A 106 -9.25 -0.41 8.60
C LEU A 106 -9.78 0.09 9.96
N ARG A 107 -10.81 0.93 9.95
CA ARG A 107 -11.47 1.42 11.18
C ARG A 107 -12.14 0.30 11.96
N ASP A 108 -12.90 -0.56 11.29
CA ASP A 108 -13.61 -1.68 11.94
C ASP A 108 -12.63 -2.66 12.61
N TYR A 109 -11.41 -2.74 12.11
CA TYR A 109 -10.33 -3.54 12.72
C TYR A 109 -9.48 -2.76 13.74
N GLY A 110 -9.77 -1.48 13.99
CA GLY A 110 -8.98 -0.62 14.88
C GLY A 110 -7.56 -0.38 14.39
N LEU A 111 -7.38 -0.23 13.08
CA LEU A 111 -6.08 -0.05 12.41
C LEU A 111 -5.91 1.36 11.85
N ASP A 112 -6.90 2.24 12.02
CA ASP A 112 -6.95 3.59 11.43
C ASP A 112 -5.95 4.58 12.03
N ASP A 113 -5.41 4.30 13.21
CA ASP A 113 -4.29 5.06 13.78
C ASP A 113 -2.95 4.79 13.06
N ASP A 114 -2.79 3.61 12.49
CA ASP A 114 -1.54 3.14 11.87
C ASP A 114 -1.60 3.13 10.34
N ALA A 115 -2.79 3.00 9.77
CA ALA A 115 -2.99 2.85 8.33
C ALA A 115 -4.13 3.74 7.81
N VAL A 116 -3.89 4.38 6.68
CA VAL A 116 -4.88 5.24 6.03
C VAL A 116 -5.10 4.78 4.59
N SER A 117 -6.37 4.79 4.16
CA SER A 117 -6.71 4.50 2.77
C SER A 117 -7.30 5.71 2.06
N SER A 118 -6.84 5.93 0.83
CA SER A 118 -7.40 6.96 -0.05
C SER A 118 -7.04 6.71 -1.52
N THR A 119 -7.38 7.67 -2.38
CA THR A 119 -7.04 7.60 -3.80
C THR A 119 -5.64 8.16 -4.07
N VAL A 120 -5.06 7.78 -5.23
CA VAL A 120 -3.74 8.24 -5.68
C VAL A 120 -3.60 9.77 -5.59
N HIS A 121 -4.62 10.52 -6.04
CA HIS A 121 -4.56 12.00 -6.04
C HIS A 121 -4.52 12.61 -4.63
N SER A 122 -5.15 11.95 -3.65
CA SER A 122 -5.22 12.48 -2.29
C SER A 122 -3.91 12.31 -1.51
N PHE A 123 -3.04 11.40 -1.95
CA PHE A 123 -1.75 11.13 -1.32
C PHE A 123 -0.57 11.71 -2.10
N GLN A 124 -0.81 12.48 -3.12
CA GLN A 124 0.27 13.12 -3.85
C GLN A 124 1.09 14.02 -2.91
N GLY A 125 2.38 13.73 -2.79
CA GLY A 125 3.30 14.44 -1.88
C GLY A 125 3.34 13.89 -0.44
N SER A 126 2.62 12.81 -0.13
CA SER A 126 2.70 12.11 1.16
C SER A 126 3.69 10.96 1.12
N GLU A 127 4.29 10.67 2.26
CA GLU A 127 5.24 9.56 2.45
C GLU A 127 4.71 8.58 3.49
N ALA A 128 5.07 7.31 3.36
CA ALA A 128 4.83 6.27 4.36
C ALA A 128 5.91 5.20 4.31
N ASP A 129 6.08 4.47 5.41
CA ASP A 129 7.07 3.37 5.45
C ASP A 129 6.65 2.20 4.57
N VAL A 130 5.34 1.97 4.43
CA VAL A 130 4.76 0.96 3.55
C VAL A 130 3.65 1.55 2.71
N VAL A 131 3.69 1.26 1.42
CA VAL A 131 2.62 1.59 0.47
C VAL A 131 2.05 0.31 -0.10
N ILE A 132 0.75 0.12 0.05
CA ILE A 132 -0.01 -0.96 -0.56
C ILE A 132 -0.84 -0.35 -1.69
N LEU A 133 -0.59 -0.76 -2.92
CA LEU A 133 -1.36 -0.34 -4.09
C LEU A 133 -2.35 -1.45 -4.48
N ASP A 134 -3.63 -1.19 -4.29
CA ASP A 134 -4.71 -2.08 -4.72
C ASP A 134 -5.33 -1.58 -6.03
N LEU A 135 -5.04 -2.30 -7.10
CA LEU A 135 -5.51 -1.99 -8.46
C LEU A 135 -6.96 -2.40 -8.71
N VAL A 136 -7.59 -3.07 -7.73
CA VAL A 136 -8.98 -3.56 -7.85
C VAL A 136 -9.13 -4.45 -9.09
N GLY A 137 -8.17 -5.33 -9.27
CA GLY A 137 -8.07 -6.25 -10.42
C GLY A 137 -9.27 -7.19 -10.56
N PRO A 138 -9.32 -7.91 -11.68
CA PRO A 138 -10.52 -8.52 -12.24
C PRO A 138 -11.29 -9.38 -11.32
#